data_6b146ae70b2c3a3b9fad6f12c625b6c5
#
_entry.id   6b146ae70b2c3a3b9fad6f12c625b6c5
#
_cell.length_a   1.000
_cell.length_b   1.000
_cell.length_c   1.000
_cell.angle_alpha   90.00
_cell.angle_beta   90.00
_cell.angle_gamma   90.00
#
_symmetry.space_group_name_H-M   'P 1'
#
loop_
_entity.id
_entity.type
_entity.pdbx_description
1 polymer ?
#
loop_
_entity_poly.entity_id
_entity_poly.type
_entity_poly.pdbx_seq_one_letter_code
_entity_poly.pdbx_strand_id
1 'polypeptide(L)'
;MRRVAIVLVCLAVIIVGAACYFYLHRTGPVPPAALGNAPPLVSLLPPQAPLIIYADVASLRKSAFLERLVALIPAPAEDPEYSEFVRATGFDYSRDLNSVAVAIYSTSPHPTIWAIAEGHFDQQRITAYALRTGKSGQRDGRTVYVIPNSQGGGNMVLSFLTPDRIELINNPNGGSQVSTLMPMSDVNGSAMKERISNVAGSSVFAVARMDAVPKDMDLGSVNLEQVATFLQNVQWLSLSAVPAEQNLKVVLEGKCDSTIHAANLQLALQGFKFMGRAMLSQASVRKQFTPEGAAALTRLIGEIDISRGNQSVALTATFSPELLAGLAAPTPQQQQRPPVKTPTNPGKANH
;
A
#
# COMPACT_ATOMS: atom_id res chain seq x y z
N MET A 1 -17.09 -1.70 2.52
CA MET A 1 -16.07 -2.24 1.60
C MET A 1 -15.01 -1.22 1.17
N ARG A 2 -15.36 0.06 0.93
CA ARG A 2 -14.40 1.10 0.54
C ARG A 2 -13.25 1.30 1.55
N ARG A 3 -13.50 1.11 2.86
CA ARG A 3 -12.48 1.32 3.92
C ARG A 3 -11.63 0.08 4.20
N VAL A 4 -12.07 -1.13 3.94
CA VAL A 4 -11.26 -2.35 4.08
C VAL A 4 -10.26 -2.47 2.93
N ALA A 5 -10.68 -2.21 1.70
CA ALA A 5 -9.76 -2.01 0.58
C ALA A 5 -8.88 -0.77 0.84
N ILE A 6 -9.43 0.30 1.42
CA ILE A 6 -8.70 1.50 1.81
C ILE A 6 -7.72 1.22 2.95
N VAL A 7 -8.00 0.39 3.94
CA VAL A 7 -7.05 0.08 5.03
C VAL A 7 -5.92 -0.82 4.55
N LEU A 8 -6.18 -1.80 3.68
CA LEU A 8 -5.12 -2.61 3.05
C LEU A 8 -4.35 -1.79 1.99
N VAL A 9 -5.05 -0.97 1.20
CA VAL A 9 -4.44 0.01 0.29
C VAL A 9 -3.86 1.17 1.09
N CYS A 10 -4.43 1.61 2.21
CA CYS A 10 -3.84 2.63 3.06
C CYS A 10 -2.66 2.12 3.88
N LEU A 11 -2.59 0.86 4.30
CA LEU A 11 -1.37 0.32 4.88
C LEU A 11 -0.26 0.21 3.82
N ALA A 12 -0.60 -0.24 2.60
CA ALA A 12 0.31 -0.22 1.46
C ALA A 12 0.57 1.21 0.97
N VAL A 13 -0.44 2.09 0.91
CA VAL A 13 -0.34 3.50 0.52
C VAL A 13 0.19 4.39 1.65
N ILE A 14 0.00 4.06 2.92
CA ILE A 14 0.72 4.72 4.04
C ILE A 14 2.20 4.33 3.99
N ILE A 15 2.53 3.08 3.68
CA ILE A 15 3.92 2.66 3.48
C ILE A 15 4.48 3.27 2.18
N VAL A 16 3.75 3.26 1.07
CA VAL A 16 4.14 3.87 -0.21
C VAL A 16 3.95 5.39 -0.17
N GLY A 17 2.91 5.93 0.42
CA GLY A 17 2.67 7.37 0.57
C GLY A 17 3.50 8.00 1.69
N ALA A 18 3.80 7.30 2.78
CA ALA A 18 4.85 7.68 3.70
C ALA A 18 6.22 7.60 3.02
N ALA A 19 6.52 6.55 2.26
CA ALA A 19 7.75 6.48 1.47
C ALA A 19 7.80 7.61 0.42
N CYS A 20 6.71 7.95 -0.27
CA CYS A 20 6.67 9.06 -1.24
C CYS A 20 6.62 10.44 -0.57
N TYR A 21 5.88 10.64 0.51
CA TYR A 21 5.90 11.86 1.33
C TYR A 21 7.24 12.04 2.04
N PHE A 22 7.82 10.93 2.52
CA PHE A 22 9.15 10.87 3.12
C PHE A 22 10.27 10.70 2.09
N TYR A 23 9.95 10.38 0.83
CA TYR A 23 10.86 10.41 -0.31
C TYR A 23 11.61 11.75 -0.46
N LEU A 24 11.08 12.78 0.15
CA LEU A 24 11.72 14.09 0.15
C LEU A 24 12.89 14.23 1.14
N HIS A 25 13.19 13.20 1.99
CA HIS A 25 14.18 13.50 3.05
C HIS A 25 14.96 12.30 3.61
N ARG A 26 16.18 11.97 3.14
CA ARG A 26 17.39 11.55 3.88
C ARG A 26 18.23 10.30 3.59
N THR A 27 19.49 10.30 4.15
CA THR A 27 20.67 9.52 3.77
C THR A 27 21.23 8.55 4.82
N GLY A 28 21.91 7.48 4.37
CA GLY A 28 22.87 6.61 5.02
C GLY A 28 22.86 5.14 4.50
N PRO A 29 23.98 4.36 4.41
CA PRO A 29 24.11 3.15 3.61
C PRO A 29 23.40 1.90 4.18
N VAL A 30 22.82 1.10 3.30
CA VAL A 30 22.01 -0.09 3.60
C VAL A 30 22.80 -1.36 3.28
N PRO A 31 22.80 -2.37 4.17
CA PRO A 31 23.08 -3.74 3.77
C PRO A 31 21.91 -4.24 2.88
N PRO A 32 22.20 -4.98 1.80
CA PRO A 32 21.16 -5.60 1.00
C PRO A 32 20.30 -6.52 1.88
N ALA A 33 18.99 -6.47 1.68
CA ALA A 33 18.10 -7.47 2.25
C ALA A 33 18.60 -8.87 1.84
N ALA A 34 18.62 -9.81 2.76
CA ALA A 34 19.07 -11.17 2.45
C ALA A 34 18.21 -11.71 1.30
N LEU A 35 18.88 -12.24 0.25
CA LEU A 35 18.21 -12.90 -0.87
C LEU A 35 17.33 -14.01 -0.32
N GLY A 36 16.03 -13.87 -0.44
CA GLY A 36 15.02 -14.82 0.02
C GLY A 36 14.26 -15.45 -1.15
N ASN A 37 13.68 -16.64 -0.92
CA ASN A 37 12.72 -17.18 -1.87
C ASN A 37 11.45 -16.33 -1.84
N ALA A 38 10.87 -16.04 -3.02
CA ALA A 38 9.60 -15.32 -3.10
C ALA A 38 8.50 -16.03 -2.27
N PRO A 39 7.69 -15.30 -1.50
CA PRO A 39 6.59 -15.90 -0.75
C PRO A 39 5.66 -16.70 -1.68
N PRO A 40 5.16 -17.87 -1.27
CA PRO A 40 4.34 -18.73 -2.13
C PRO A 40 3.11 -18.00 -2.72
N LEU A 41 2.49 -17.08 -1.96
CA LEU A 41 1.37 -16.28 -2.42
C LEU A 41 1.70 -15.43 -3.65
N VAL A 42 2.88 -14.84 -3.69
CA VAL A 42 3.33 -13.99 -4.79
C VAL A 42 3.48 -14.78 -6.08
N SER A 43 3.86 -16.07 -6.00
CA SER A 43 4.00 -16.93 -7.17
C SER A 43 2.66 -17.27 -7.83
N LEU A 44 1.53 -17.06 -7.13
CA LEU A 44 0.19 -17.25 -7.65
C LEU A 44 -0.33 -16.00 -8.40
N LEU A 45 0.33 -14.86 -8.24
CA LEU A 45 -0.02 -13.64 -8.97
C LEU A 45 0.52 -13.69 -10.39
N PRO A 46 -0.17 -13.05 -11.34
CA PRO A 46 0.34 -12.92 -12.70
C PRO A 46 1.69 -12.18 -12.72
N PRO A 47 2.75 -12.78 -13.27
CA PRO A 47 4.13 -12.23 -13.20
C PRO A 47 4.35 -10.97 -14.04
N GLN A 48 3.41 -10.63 -14.93
CA GLN A 48 3.48 -9.45 -15.78
C GLN A 48 2.89 -8.19 -15.13
N ALA A 49 2.35 -8.29 -13.92
CA ALA A 49 1.81 -7.14 -13.22
C ALA A 49 2.87 -6.04 -13.07
N PRO A 50 2.55 -4.79 -13.43
CA PRO A 50 3.51 -3.68 -13.29
C PRO A 50 3.80 -3.33 -11.82
N LEU A 51 2.89 -3.65 -10.91
CA LEU A 51 3.07 -3.45 -9.48
C LEU A 51 2.62 -4.69 -8.72
N ILE A 52 3.51 -5.21 -7.89
CA ILE A 52 3.24 -6.30 -6.95
C ILE A 52 3.53 -5.81 -5.54
N ILE A 53 2.61 -6.09 -4.61
CA ILE A 53 2.71 -5.76 -3.20
C ILE A 53 2.52 -7.05 -2.40
N TYR A 54 3.26 -7.22 -1.32
CA TYR A 54 3.11 -8.31 -0.37
C TYR A 54 3.18 -7.82 1.05
N ALA A 55 2.38 -8.41 1.94
CA ALA A 55 2.47 -8.20 3.37
C ALA A 55 2.28 -9.52 4.15
N ASP A 56 3.22 -9.83 5.03
CA ASP A 56 3.10 -10.86 6.06
C ASP A 56 2.48 -10.22 7.31
N VAL A 57 1.15 -10.23 7.35
CA VAL A 57 0.36 -9.62 8.42
C VAL A 57 0.56 -10.35 9.75
N ALA A 58 0.75 -11.69 9.71
CA ALA A 58 0.98 -12.49 10.91
C ALA A 58 2.32 -12.14 11.57
N SER A 59 3.38 -11.96 10.76
CA SER A 59 4.68 -11.51 11.26
C SER A 59 4.62 -10.10 11.84
N LEU A 60 3.98 -9.17 11.12
CA LEU A 60 3.80 -7.80 11.60
C LEU A 60 3.03 -7.75 12.91
N ARG A 61 1.94 -8.53 13.03
CA ARG A 61 1.09 -8.59 14.23
C ARG A 61 1.87 -9.04 15.47
N LYS A 62 2.85 -9.92 15.30
CA LYS A 62 3.71 -10.41 16.38
C LYS A 62 4.88 -9.48 16.71
N SER A 63 5.08 -8.41 15.94
CA SER A 63 6.19 -7.49 16.15
C SER A 63 5.92 -6.52 17.30
N ALA A 64 6.93 -6.27 18.13
CA ALA A 64 6.87 -5.26 19.19
C ALA A 64 6.62 -3.84 18.63
N PHE A 65 7.01 -3.59 17.37
CA PHE A 65 6.71 -2.36 16.66
C PHE A 65 5.19 -2.13 16.52
N LEU A 66 4.45 -3.12 15.97
CA LEU A 66 3.02 -2.96 15.74
C LEU A 66 2.23 -2.95 17.05
N GLU A 67 2.61 -3.77 18.02
CA GLU A 67 2.00 -3.77 19.36
C GLU A 67 2.06 -2.36 19.99
N ARG A 68 3.24 -1.74 19.95
CA ARG A 68 3.43 -0.39 20.50
C ARG A 68 2.73 0.68 19.66
N LEU A 69 2.74 0.55 18.34
CA LEU A 69 2.05 1.49 17.44
C LEU A 69 0.53 1.49 17.71
N VAL A 70 -0.08 0.32 17.83
CA VAL A 70 -1.53 0.19 18.14
C VAL A 70 -1.86 0.79 19.50
N ALA A 71 -0.98 0.64 20.50
CA ALA A 71 -1.18 1.25 21.80
C ALA A 71 -1.13 2.79 21.80
N LEU A 72 -0.47 3.40 20.81
CA LEU A 72 -0.33 4.86 20.68
C LEU A 72 -1.42 5.50 19.82
N ILE A 73 -2.02 4.76 18.90
CA ILE A 73 -3.05 5.28 18.00
C ILE A 73 -4.42 5.08 18.66
N PRO A 74 -5.26 6.14 18.75
CA PRO A 74 -6.63 5.98 19.23
C PRO A 74 -7.38 4.93 18.41
N ALA A 75 -8.17 4.10 19.08
CA ALA A 75 -9.02 3.14 18.39
C ALA A 75 -9.84 3.85 17.30
N PRO A 76 -9.81 3.33 16.05
CA PRO A 76 -10.60 3.93 14.98
C PRO A 76 -12.06 3.89 15.35
N ALA A 77 -12.81 4.93 14.95
CA ALA A 77 -14.26 4.92 15.11
C ALA A 77 -14.84 3.65 14.46
N GLU A 78 -15.79 3.02 15.13
CA GLU A 78 -16.46 1.83 14.60
C GLU A 78 -17.01 2.12 13.20
N ASP A 79 -16.60 1.30 12.23
CA ASP A 79 -17.15 1.31 10.89
C ASP A 79 -18.33 0.32 10.84
N PRO A 80 -19.57 0.81 10.71
CA PRO A 80 -20.74 -0.06 10.72
C PRO A 80 -20.72 -1.11 9.60
N GLU A 81 -20.19 -0.75 8.42
CA GLU A 81 -20.06 -1.69 7.28
C GLU A 81 -19.07 -2.80 7.60
N TYR A 82 -17.94 -2.45 8.21
CA TYR A 82 -16.94 -3.43 8.63
C TYR A 82 -17.47 -4.32 9.76
N SER A 83 -18.14 -3.74 10.76
CA SER A 83 -18.74 -4.48 11.87
C SER A 83 -19.81 -5.46 11.38
N GLU A 84 -20.62 -5.06 10.39
CA GLU A 84 -21.58 -5.96 9.74
C GLU A 84 -20.89 -7.09 8.97
N PHE A 85 -19.81 -6.76 8.24
CA PHE A 85 -19.02 -7.76 7.52
C PHE A 85 -18.44 -8.81 8.47
N VAL A 86 -17.78 -8.37 9.57
CA VAL A 86 -17.23 -9.29 10.59
C VAL A 86 -18.32 -10.16 11.20
N ARG A 87 -19.47 -9.58 11.56
CA ARG A 87 -20.61 -10.33 12.11
C ARG A 87 -21.15 -11.36 11.13
N ALA A 88 -21.26 -11.00 9.87
CA ALA A 88 -21.83 -11.87 8.84
C ALA A 88 -20.88 -13.00 8.43
N THR A 89 -19.59 -12.70 8.28
CA THR A 89 -18.59 -13.66 7.76
C THR A 89 -17.79 -14.35 8.86
N GLY A 90 -17.70 -13.75 10.06
CA GLY A 90 -16.81 -14.19 11.13
C GLY A 90 -15.34 -13.81 10.90
N PHE A 91 -15.00 -13.23 9.76
CA PHE A 91 -13.64 -12.87 9.40
C PHE A 91 -13.28 -11.47 9.89
N ASP A 92 -12.25 -11.40 10.72
CA ASP A 92 -11.63 -10.16 11.18
C ASP A 92 -10.18 -10.11 10.69
N TYR A 93 -9.87 -9.17 9.79
CA TYR A 93 -8.53 -9.07 9.20
C TYR A 93 -7.42 -8.89 10.26
N SER A 94 -7.75 -8.24 11.40
CA SER A 94 -6.77 -8.00 12.46
C SER A 94 -6.33 -9.30 13.16
N ARG A 95 -7.17 -10.33 13.13
CA ARG A 95 -6.96 -11.63 13.77
C ARG A 95 -6.70 -12.74 12.76
N ASP A 96 -7.51 -12.79 11.69
CA ASP A 96 -7.65 -13.97 10.84
C ASP A 96 -6.83 -13.91 9.56
N LEU A 97 -6.35 -12.71 9.15
CA LEU A 97 -5.50 -12.54 7.97
C LEU A 97 -4.03 -12.85 8.32
N ASN A 98 -3.42 -13.80 7.59
CA ASN A 98 -2.01 -14.16 7.78
C ASN A 98 -1.10 -13.41 6.81
N SER A 99 -1.42 -13.44 5.52
CA SER A 99 -0.66 -12.74 4.51
C SER A 99 -1.53 -12.33 3.33
N VAL A 100 -1.06 -11.33 2.58
CA VAL A 100 -1.74 -10.86 1.37
C VAL A 100 -0.71 -10.51 0.30
N ALA A 101 -1.02 -10.91 -0.94
CA ALA A 101 -0.28 -10.53 -2.13
C ALA A 101 -1.23 -9.85 -3.11
N VAL A 102 -0.81 -8.73 -3.70
CA VAL A 102 -1.64 -7.91 -4.58
C VAL A 102 -0.87 -7.60 -5.86
N ALA A 103 -1.49 -7.81 -7.00
CA ALA A 103 -1.04 -7.34 -8.30
C ALA A 103 -1.97 -6.22 -8.77
N ILE A 104 -1.39 -5.12 -9.23
CA ILE A 104 -2.16 -3.98 -9.74
C ILE A 104 -1.79 -3.78 -11.20
N TYR A 105 -2.82 -3.81 -12.06
CA TYR A 105 -2.71 -3.51 -13.48
C TYR A 105 -3.32 -2.15 -13.74
N SER A 106 -2.60 -1.37 -14.51
CA SER A 106 -3.16 -0.14 -15.01
C SER A 106 -4.03 -0.41 -16.22
N THR A 107 -5.32 -0.32 -16.01
CA THR A 107 -6.29 -0.22 -17.11
C THR A 107 -7.02 1.10 -16.92
N SER A 108 -6.83 2.03 -17.87
CA SER A 108 -7.56 3.30 -17.86
C SER A 108 -9.08 3.06 -18.02
N PRO A 109 -9.97 3.74 -17.29
CA PRO A 109 -9.73 4.78 -16.28
C PRO A 109 -9.55 4.25 -14.84
N HIS A 110 -9.71 2.96 -14.60
CA HIS A 110 -9.63 2.40 -13.24
C HIS A 110 -8.71 1.17 -13.21
N PRO A 111 -7.83 1.06 -12.19
CA PRO A 111 -6.92 -0.08 -12.09
C PRO A 111 -7.67 -1.38 -11.81
N THR A 112 -7.24 -2.46 -12.45
CA THR A 112 -7.61 -3.82 -12.05
C THR A 112 -6.70 -4.27 -10.92
N ILE A 113 -7.30 -4.70 -9.82
CA ILE A 113 -6.59 -5.20 -8.64
C ILE A 113 -6.86 -6.70 -8.55
N TRP A 114 -5.79 -7.47 -8.46
CA TRP A 114 -5.84 -8.91 -8.20
C TRP A 114 -5.16 -9.18 -6.86
N ALA A 115 -5.91 -9.61 -5.88
CA ALA A 115 -5.41 -9.91 -4.55
C ALA A 115 -5.58 -11.38 -4.21
N ILE A 116 -4.59 -11.95 -3.54
CA ILE A 116 -4.67 -13.28 -2.93
C ILE A 116 -4.37 -13.11 -1.45
N ALA A 117 -5.28 -13.56 -0.61
CA ALA A 117 -5.13 -13.52 0.84
C ALA A 117 -5.08 -14.93 1.41
N GLU A 118 -4.20 -15.13 2.38
CA GLU A 118 -4.10 -16.35 3.19
C GLU A 118 -4.52 -16.04 4.62
N GLY A 119 -5.37 -16.90 5.21
CA GLY A 119 -5.91 -16.68 6.53
C GLY A 119 -6.91 -17.74 6.98
N HIS A 120 -7.64 -17.44 8.03
CA HIS A 120 -8.71 -18.33 8.53
C HIS A 120 -10.05 -17.85 7.98
N PHE A 121 -10.62 -18.61 7.04
CA PHE A 121 -11.85 -18.25 6.34
C PHE A 121 -12.96 -19.27 6.61
N ASP A 122 -14.11 -18.81 7.12
CA ASP A 122 -15.35 -19.58 7.11
C ASP A 122 -15.98 -19.49 5.72
N GLN A 123 -15.68 -20.49 4.88
CA GLN A 123 -16.15 -20.52 3.48
C GLN A 123 -17.67 -20.45 3.39
N GLN A 124 -18.38 -21.10 4.29
CA GLN A 124 -19.85 -21.15 4.28
C GLN A 124 -20.43 -19.75 4.53
N ARG A 125 -19.95 -19.07 5.56
CA ARG A 125 -20.42 -17.74 5.91
C ARG A 125 -20.01 -16.68 4.87
N ILE A 126 -18.79 -16.75 4.36
CA ILE A 126 -18.31 -15.85 3.29
C ILE A 126 -19.11 -16.05 2.01
N THR A 127 -19.39 -17.31 1.62
CA THR A 127 -20.24 -17.62 0.47
C THR A 127 -21.66 -17.07 0.65
N ALA A 128 -22.26 -17.30 1.81
CA ALA A 128 -23.61 -16.79 2.11
C ALA A 128 -23.63 -15.24 2.06
N TYR A 129 -22.58 -14.58 2.57
CA TYR A 129 -22.45 -13.13 2.47
C TYR A 129 -22.31 -12.65 1.03
N ALA A 130 -21.45 -13.29 0.23
CA ALA A 130 -21.25 -12.95 -1.17
C ALA A 130 -22.52 -13.09 -2.02
N LEU A 131 -23.33 -14.11 -1.74
CA LEU A 131 -24.59 -14.37 -2.45
C LEU A 131 -25.75 -13.46 -2.05
N ARG A 132 -25.62 -12.65 -0.97
CA ARG A 132 -26.69 -11.68 -0.61
C ARG A 132 -26.89 -10.61 -1.69
N THR A 133 -25.82 -10.19 -2.36
CA THR A 133 -25.87 -9.16 -3.41
C THR A 133 -25.29 -9.61 -4.73
N GLY A 134 -24.53 -10.70 -4.73
CA GLY A 134 -23.83 -11.26 -5.88
C GLY A 134 -24.48 -12.51 -6.44
N LYS A 135 -23.81 -13.10 -7.43
CA LYS A 135 -24.20 -14.34 -8.10
C LYS A 135 -23.02 -15.29 -8.16
N SER A 136 -23.29 -16.61 -8.09
CA SER A 136 -22.27 -17.61 -8.36
C SER A 136 -22.11 -17.83 -9.87
N GLY A 137 -20.90 -18.21 -10.27
CA GLY A 137 -20.53 -18.60 -11.63
C GLY A 137 -19.41 -19.63 -11.60
N GLN A 138 -18.91 -19.98 -12.78
CA GLN A 138 -17.77 -20.88 -12.93
C GLN A 138 -16.67 -20.17 -13.72
N ARG A 139 -15.40 -20.32 -13.30
CA ARG A 139 -14.21 -19.85 -13.99
C ARG A 139 -13.10 -20.89 -13.83
N ASP A 140 -12.58 -21.41 -14.93
CA ASP A 140 -11.47 -22.40 -14.92
C ASP A 140 -11.78 -23.62 -14.02
N GLY A 141 -13.03 -24.10 -14.02
CA GLY A 141 -13.50 -25.22 -13.22
C GLY A 141 -13.68 -24.92 -11.71
N ARG A 142 -13.54 -23.64 -11.30
CA ARG A 142 -13.76 -23.21 -9.91
C ARG A 142 -15.03 -22.38 -9.78
N THR A 143 -15.70 -22.50 -8.65
CA THR A 143 -16.82 -21.61 -8.32
C THR A 143 -16.30 -20.22 -8.00
N VAL A 144 -16.88 -19.22 -8.64
CA VAL A 144 -16.61 -17.81 -8.39
C VAL A 144 -17.89 -17.10 -7.95
N TYR A 145 -17.73 -16.06 -7.15
CA TYR A 145 -18.82 -15.20 -6.68
C TYR A 145 -18.61 -13.80 -7.24
N VAL A 146 -19.53 -13.37 -8.09
CA VAL A 146 -19.48 -12.05 -8.74
C VAL A 146 -20.37 -11.11 -7.95
N ILE A 147 -19.76 -10.12 -7.32
CA ILE A 147 -20.41 -9.15 -6.44
C ILE A 147 -20.35 -7.79 -7.12
N PRO A 148 -21.52 -7.17 -7.42
CA PRO A 148 -21.58 -5.85 -8.02
C PRO A 148 -20.90 -4.82 -7.10
N ASN A 149 -20.05 -3.95 -7.65
CA ASN A 149 -19.49 -2.83 -6.91
C ASN A 149 -20.45 -1.65 -6.94
N SER A 150 -21.10 -1.34 -5.82
CA SER A 150 -22.11 -0.28 -5.72
C SER A 150 -21.54 1.14 -5.87
N GLN A 151 -20.22 1.34 -5.79
CA GLN A 151 -19.62 2.67 -5.66
C GLN A 151 -18.74 3.13 -6.83
N GLY A 152 -18.54 2.32 -7.87
CA GLY A 152 -17.59 2.72 -8.92
C GLY A 152 -17.75 2.03 -10.26
N GLY A 153 -18.85 1.33 -10.46
CA GLY A 153 -19.02 0.46 -11.62
C GLY A 153 -18.11 -0.80 -11.55
N GLY A 154 -18.41 -1.79 -12.37
CA GLY A 154 -17.67 -3.04 -12.38
C GLY A 154 -18.11 -4.05 -11.31
N ASN A 155 -17.35 -5.12 -11.21
CA ASN A 155 -17.65 -6.24 -10.33
C ASN A 155 -16.41 -6.63 -9.52
N MET A 156 -16.62 -7.10 -8.29
CA MET A 156 -15.63 -7.84 -7.53
C MET A 156 -15.89 -9.33 -7.72
N VAL A 157 -14.86 -10.09 -8.07
CA VAL A 157 -14.90 -11.53 -8.19
C VAL A 157 -14.15 -12.15 -7.02
N LEU A 158 -14.81 -13.01 -6.28
CA LEU A 158 -14.24 -13.77 -5.16
C LEU A 158 -14.20 -15.25 -5.53
N SER A 159 -13.10 -15.93 -5.24
CA SER A 159 -13.00 -17.39 -5.31
C SER A 159 -12.14 -17.94 -4.17
N PHE A 160 -12.42 -19.21 -3.80
CA PHE A 160 -11.56 -19.94 -2.87
C PHE A 160 -10.55 -20.76 -3.67
N LEU A 161 -9.26 -20.50 -3.48
CA LEU A 161 -8.18 -21.31 -4.07
C LEU A 161 -7.94 -22.57 -3.25
N THR A 162 -7.98 -22.43 -1.93
CA THR A 162 -7.90 -23.49 -0.92
C THR A 162 -8.78 -23.09 0.27
N PRO A 163 -8.99 -23.94 1.30
CA PRO A 163 -9.75 -23.55 2.48
C PRO A 163 -9.19 -22.34 3.23
N ASP A 164 -7.89 -22.10 3.14
CA ASP A 164 -7.14 -21.03 3.80
C ASP A 164 -6.70 -19.91 2.85
N ARG A 165 -7.08 -19.95 1.55
CA ARG A 165 -6.71 -18.95 0.55
C ARG A 165 -7.88 -18.50 -0.29
N ILE A 166 -8.05 -17.19 -0.36
CA ILE A 166 -9.05 -16.55 -1.22
C ILE A 166 -8.38 -15.66 -2.27
N GLU A 167 -9.00 -15.63 -3.44
CA GLU A 167 -8.68 -14.72 -4.53
C GLU A 167 -9.77 -13.66 -4.64
N LEU A 168 -9.37 -12.42 -4.78
CA LEU A 168 -10.24 -11.27 -5.00
C LEU A 168 -9.76 -10.51 -6.22
N ILE A 169 -10.64 -10.29 -7.20
CA ILE A 169 -10.33 -9.51 -8.39
C ILE A 169 -11.36 -8.40 -8.49
N ASN A 170 -10.89 -7.16 -8.47
CA ASN A 170 -11.72 -6.02 -8.81
C ASN A 170 -11.63 -5.78 -10.32
N ASN A 171 -12.73 -6.03 -11.04
CA ASN A 171 -12.83 -5.76 -12.47
C ASN A 171 -13.74 -4.53 -12.71
N PRO A 172 -13.16 -3.34 -12.86
CA PRO A 172 -13.94 -2.11 -13.04
C PRO A 172 -14.72 -2.08 -14.35
N ASN A 173 -14.34 -2.87 -15.35
CA ASN A 173 -14.97 -2.88 -16.68
C ASN A 173 -16.19 -3.82 -16.77
N GLY A 174 -16.59 -4.47 -15.68
CA GLY A 174 -17.84 -5.22 -15.58
C GLY A 174 -17.96 -6.50 -16.43
N GLY A 175 -16.96 -6.83 -17.24
CA GLY A 175 -16.95 -8.02 -18.06
C GLY A 175 -16.81 -9.30 -17.25
N SER A 176 -17.60 -10.33 -17.56
CA SER A 176 -17.42 -11.67 -16.99
C SER A 176 -16.14 -12.38 -17.43
N GLN A 177 -15.40 -11.78 -18.39
CA GLN A 177 -14.18 -12.34 -18.97
C GLN A 177 -12.93 -11.77 -18.27
N VAL A 178 -12.61 -12.26 -17.08
CA VAL A 178 -11.31 -12.03 -16.44
C VAL A 178 -10.17 -12.74 -17.20
N SER A 179 -10.51 -13.74 -18.02
CA SER A 179 -9.57 -14.50 -18.86
C SER A 179 -8.81 -13.66 -19.88
N THR A 180 -9.32 -12.48 -20.26
CA THR A 180 -8.70 -11.62 -21.27
C THR A 180 -7.60 -10.70 -20.70
N LEU A 181 -7.37 -10.70 -19.39
CA LEU A 181 -6.39 -9.82 -18.72
C LEU A 181 -4.98 -10.42 -18.64
N MET A 182 -4.75 -11.59 -19.24
CA MET A 182 -3.42 -12.20 -19.30
C MET A 182 -2.67 -11.70 -20.55
N PRO A 183 -1.77 -10.71 -20.45
CA PRO A 183 -0.84 -10.45 -21.55
C PRO A 183 0.12 -11.62 -21.67
N MET A 184 0.17 -12.21 -22.86
CA MET A 184 0.89 -13.46 -23.16
C MET A 184 2.40 -13.31 -23.39
N SER A 185 3.08 -12.28 -22.92
CA SER A 185 4.52 -12.14 -23.12
C SER A 185 5.30 -12.27 -21.80
N ASP A 186 6.12 -13.29 -21.73
CA ASP A 186 6.92 -13.69 -20.55
C ASP A 186 8.17 -12.80 -20.32
N VAL A 187 8.40 -11.82 -21.20
CA VAL A 187 9.64 -11.02 -21.24
C VAL A 187 9.90 -10.22 -19.96
N ASN A 188 8.86 -9.83 -19.24
CA ASN A 188 8.99 -9.04 -18.00
C ASN A 188 8.88 -9.89 -16.71
N GLY A 189 8.45 -11.13 -16.82
CA GLY A 189 8.25 -12.00 -15.65
C GLY A 189 9.55 -12.37 -14.94
N SER A 190 10.64 -12.58 -15.67
CA SER A 190 11.95 -12.89 -15.10
C SER A 190 12.55 -11.71 -14.33
N ALA A 191 12.45 -10.50 -14.90
CA ALA A 191 12.94 -9.28 -14.25
C ALA A 191 12.14 -8.96 -12.97
N MET A 192 10.81 -9.10 -13.00
CA MET A 192 9.98 -8.95 -11.81
C MET A 192 10.35 -9.96 -10.73
N LYS A 193 10.52 -11.25 -11.08
CA LYS A 193 10.95 -12.29 -10.14
C LYS A 193 12.31 -11.98 -9.50
N GLU A 194 13.27 -11.51 -10.27
CA GLU A 194 14.57 -11.07 -9.77
C GLU A 194 14.42 -9.93 -8.75
N ARG A 195 13.59 -8.91 -9.06
CA ARG A 195 13.35 -7.80 -8.12
C ARG A 195 12.64 -8.25 -6.87
N ILE A 196 11.65 -9.12 -6.97
CA ILE A 196 10.97 -9.71 -5.81
C ILE A 196 11.96 -10.50 -4.94
N SER A 197 12.85 -11.30 -5.52
CA SER A 197 13.83 -12.07 -4.74
C SER A 197 14.75 -11.18 -3.89
N ASN A 198 15.03 -9.94 -4.34
CA ASN A 198 15.85 -8.99 -3.59
C ASN A 198 15.15 -8.42 -2.34
N VAL A 199 13.82 -8.50 -2.27
CA VAL A 199 13.02 -7.97 -1.15
C VAL A 199 12.22 -9.03 -0.41
N ALA A 200 12.25 -10.29 -0.87
CA ALA A 200 11.40 -11.38 -0.39
C ALA A 200 11.58 -11.76 1.09
N GLY A 201 12.70 -11.38 1.73
CA GLY A 201 12.92 -11.55 3.17
C GLY A 201 12.22 -10.50 4.05
N SER A 202 11.48 -9.58 3.46
CA SER A 202 10.81 -8.49 4.19
C SER A 202 9.39 -8.85 4.56
N SER A 203 8.92 -8.38 5.72
CA SER A 203 7.52 -8.59 6.15
C SER A 203 6.53 -7.83 5.26
N VAL A 204 6.95 -6.71 4.68
CA VAL A 204 6.18 -5.99 3.65
C VAL A 204 7.13 -5.62 2.52
N PHE A 205 6.69 -5.81 1.29
CA PHE A 205 7.40 -5.25 0.15
C PHE A 205 6.46 -4.86 -0.99
N ALA A 206 6.95 -3.98 -1.85
CA ALA A 206 6.34 -3.64 -3.12
C ALA A 206 7.42 -3.56 -4.19
N VAL A 207 7.10 -4.02 -5.40
CA VAL A 207 7.97 -3.91 -6.58
C VAL A 207 7.15 -3.34 -7.73
N ALA A 208 7.60 -2.24 -8.28
CA ALA A 208 6.94 -1.53 -9.38
C ALA A 208 7.87 -1.38 -10.59
N ARG A 209 7.31 -1.61 -11.77
CA ARG A 209 7.93 -1.28 -13.05
C ARG A 209 7.44 0.12 -13.47
N MET A 210 8.34 1.08 -13.49
CA MET A 210 7.99 2.50 -13.57
C MET A 210 7.47 2.93 -14.96
N ASP A 211 7.86 2.25 -16.03
CA ASP A 211 7.36 2.50 -17.39
C ASP A 211 5.88 2.13 -17.58
N ALA A 212 5.36 1.25 -16.74
CA ALA A 212 4.00 0.74 -16.80
C ALA A 212 3.09 1.28 -15.67
N VAL A 213 3.61 2.12 -14.78
CA VAL A 213 2.79 2.84 -13.78
C VAL A 213 2.15 4.05 -14.47
N PRO A 214 0.82 4.21 -14.45
CA PRO A 214 0.15 5.37 -15.02
C PRO A 214 0.62 6.65 -14.36
N LYS A 215 0.90 7.65 -15.17
CA LYS A 215 1.28 8.97 -14.67
C LYS A 215 0.10 9.73 -14.03
N ASP A 216 -1.11 9.33 -14.38
CA ASP A 216 -2.39 9.87 -13.91
C ASP A 216 -3.00 9.08 -12.74
N MET A 217 -2.26 8.10 -12.19
CA MET A 217 -2.72 7.35 -11.02
C MET A 217 -2.86 8.28 -9.83
N ASP A 218 -4.08 8.45 -9.33
CA ASP A 218 -4.36 9.21 -8.12
C ASP A 218 -3.95 8.42 -6.88
N LEU A 219 -2.84 8.79 -6.28
CA LEU A 219 -2.36 8.27 -4.99
C LEU A 219 -2.78 9.17 -3.82
N GLY A 220 -3.87 9.94 -3.98
CA GLY A 220 -4.39 10.86 -2.97
C GLY A 220 -3.69 12.22 -3.01
N SER A 221 -2.91 12.57 -1.98
CA SER A 221 -2.25 13.89 -1.89
C SER A 221 -0.91 13.99 -2.65
N VAL A 222 -0.46 12.92 -3.31
CA VAL A 222 0.82 12.89 -4.02
C VAL A 222 0.62 13.31 -5.47
N ASN A 223 1.21 14.45 -5.85
CA ASN A 223 1.26 14.88 -7.24
C ASN A 223 2.34 14.08 -7.99
N LEU A 224 1.90 13.01 -8.68
CA LEU A 224 2.80 12.14 -9.44
C LEU A 224 3.52 12.86 -10.59
N GLU A 225 2.98 13.95 -11.14
CA GLU A 225 3.68 14.70 -12.19
C GLU A 225 4.98 15.32 -11.68
N GLN A 226 4.98 15.84 -10.44
CA GLN A 226 6.21 16.36 -9.84
C GLN A 226 7.20 15.25 -9.54
N VAL A 227 6.72 14.10 -9.07
CA VAL A 227 7.55 12.94 -8.77
C VAL A 227 8.05 12.27 -10.06
N ALA A 228 7.23 12.21 -11.11
CA ALA A 228 7.57 11.59 -12.39
C ALA A 228 8.82 12.20 -13.03
N THR A 229 9.04 13.51 -12.88
CA THR A 229 10.25 14.18 -13.38
C THR A 229 11.53 13.62 -12.75
N PHE A 230 11.49 13.24 -11.48
CA PHE A 230 12.63 12.64 -10.78
C PHE A 230 12.77 11.14 -11.05
N LEU A 231 11.65 10.46 -11.35
CA LEU A 231 11.62 9.03 -11.58
C LEU A 231 11.73 8.65 -13.07
N GLN A 232 11.83 9.62 -13.99
CA GLN A 232 11.83 9.37 -15.43
C GLN A 232 12.91 8.38 -15.91
N ASN A 233 14.03 8.27 -15.18
CA ASN A 233 15.14 7.37 -15.48
C ASN A 233 15.21 6.16 -14.54
N VAL A 234 14.22 5.99 -13.67
CA VAL A 234 14.06 4.84 -12.80
C VAL A 234 13.23 3.81 -13.53
N GLN A 235 13.79 2.64 -13.77
CA GLN A 235 13.10 1.53 -14.44
C GLN A 235 12.26 0.72 -13.45
N TRP A 236 12.79 0.49 -12.26
CA TRP A 236 12.18 -0.28 -11.19
C TRP A 236 12.26 0.46 -9.87
N LEU A 237 11.19 0.40 -9.14
CA LEU A 237 11.11 0.86 -7.76
C LEU A 237 10.77 -0.32 -6.87
N SER A 238 11.56 -0.56 -5.84
CA SER A 238 11.26 -1.56 -4.83
C SER A 238 11.25 -0.94 -3.45
N LEU A 239 10.27 -1.32 -2.66
CA LEU A 239 10.14 -0.95 -1.26
C LEU A 239 10.17 -2.21 -0.43
N SER A 240 10.87 -2.19 0.68
CA SER A 240 10.84 -3.25 1.68
C SER A 240 10.74 -2.68 3.08
N ALA A 241 10.00 -3.36 3.96
CA ALA A 241 9.85 -2.99 5.35
C ALA A 241 9.97 -4.21 6.25
N VAL A 242 10.80 -4.09 7.28
CA VAL A 242 11.08 -5.18 8.24
C VAL A 242 11.00 -4.60 9.65
N PRO A 243 10.21 -5.20 10.55
CA PRO A 243 10.29 -4.90 11.97
C PRO A 243 11.69 -5.20 12.51
N ALA A 244 12.30 -4.24 13.16
CA ALA A 244 13.62 -4.33 13.78
C ALA A 244 13.49 -3.85 15.23
N GLU A 245 13.48 -4.79 16.17
CA GLU A 245 13.17 -4.52 17.58
C GLU A 245 11.82 -3.80 17.73
N GLN A 246 11.81 -2.58 18.26
CA GLN A 246 10.62 -1.76 18.43
C GLN A 246 10.37 -0.78 17.26
N ASN A 247 11.15 -0.85 16.20
CA ASN A 247 11.08 0.06 15.06
C ASN A 247 10.73 -0.69 13.78
N LEU A 248 10.37 0.05 12.73
CA LEU A 248 10.19 -0.44 11.38
C LEU A 248 11.28 0.13 10.50
N LYS A 249 12.17 -0.73 10.01
CA LYS A 249 13.17 -0.35 9.00
C LYS A 249 12.54 -0.44 7.63
N VAL A 250 12.58 0.67 6.89
CA VAL A 250 12.06 0.76 5.52
C VAL A 250 13.20 1.09 4.57
N VAL A 251 13.23 0.39 3.45
CA VAL A 251 14.17 0.63 2.35
C VAL A 251 13.38 0.86 1.08
N LEU A 252 13.66 1.96 0.40
CA LEU A 252 13.15 2.25 -0.94
C LEU A 252 14.34 2.28 -1.89
N GLU A 253 14.35 1.41 -2.91
CA GLU A 253 15.41 1.33 -3.90
C GLU A 253 14.87 1.65 -5.30
N GLY A 254 15.49 2.61 -5.97
CA GLY A 254 15.27 2.93 -7.37
C GLY A 254 16.39 2.35 -8.24
N LYS A 255 16.07 1.45 -9.17
CA LYS A 255 16.99 0.95 -10.19
C LYS A 255 16.88 1.82 -11.44
N CYS A 256 17.96 2.50 -11.79
CA CYS A 256 18.06 3.36 -12.97
C CYS A 256 18.56 2.57 -14.20
N ASP A 257 18.35 3.15 -15.37
CA ASP A 257 18.84 2.62 -16.64
C ASP A 257 20.36 2.75 -16.80
N SER A 258 20.98 3.70 -16.08
CA SER A 258 22.43 3.95 -16.15
C SER A 258 23.02 4.38 -14.82
N THR A 259 24.35 4.26 -14.69
CA THR A 259 25.15 4.74 -13.55
C THR A 259 25.07 6.26 -13.40
N ILE A 260 24.99 6.98 -14.53
CA ILE A 260 24.91 8.44 -14.56
C ILE A 260 23.57 8.89 -13.99
N HIS A 261 22.47 8.25 -14.41
CA HIS A 261 21.14 8.57 -13.88
C HIS A 261 21.01 8.23 -12.39
N ALA A 262 21.64 7.14 -11.93
CA ALA A 262 21.70 6.83 -10.51
C ALA A 262 22.48 7.91 -9.71
N ALA A 263 23.58 8.42 -10.27
CA ALA A 263 24.33 9.53 -9.64
C ALA A 263 23.49 10.81 -9.57
N ASN A 264 22.81 11.16 -10.65
CA ASN A 264 21.93 12.34 -10.70
C ASN A 264 20.76 12.22 -9.71
N LEU A 265 20.13 11.04 -9.64
CA LEU A 265 19.07 10.76 -8.66
C LEU A 265 19.57 10.91 -7.23
N GLN A 266 20.77 10.37 -6.91
CA GLN A 266 21.36 10.52 -5.59
C GLN A 266 21.58 11.99 -5.23
N LEU A 267 22.16 12.79 -6.14
CA LEU A 267 22.38 14.22 -5.92
C LEU A 267 21.07 14.99 -5.71
N ALA A 268 20.05 14.70 -6.52
CA ALA A 268 18.72 15.30 -6.37
C ALA A 268 18.12 14.99 -5.00
N LEU A 269 18.17 13.74 -4.57
CA LEU A 269 17.68 13.29 -3.27
C LEU A 269 18.42 13.96 -2.12
N GLN A 270 19.75 14.10 -2.21
CA GLN A 270 20.54 14.85 -1.22
C GLN A 270 20.16 16.33 -1.16
N GLY A 271 19.90 16.95 -2.31
CA GLY A 271 19.41 18.33 -2.40
C GLY A 271 18.03 18.49 -1.73
N PHE A 272 17.09 17.58 -2.00
CA PHE A 272 15.78 17.59 -1.33
C PHE A 272 15.89 17.42 0.18
N LYS A 273 16.77 16.55 0.65
CA LYS A 273 17.06 16.39 2.06
C LYS A 273 17.50 17.69 2.72
N PHE A 274 18.43 18.39 2.11
CA PHE A 274 18.91 19.67 2.61
C PHE A 274 17.79 20.71 2.66
N MET A 275 17.04 20.83 1.55
CA MET A 275 15.91 21.75 1.44
C MET A 275 14.81 21.48 2.47
N GLY A 276 14.47 20.22 2.71
CA GLY A 276 13.46 19.88 3.70
C GLY A 276 13.87 20.20 5.13
N ARG A 277 15.16 20.02 5.48
CA ARG A 277 15.67 20.50 6.77
C ARG A 277 15.52 22.01 6.90
N ALA A 278 15.85 22.74 5.85
CA ALA A 278 15.70 24.19 5.83
C ALA A 278 14.25 24.63 5.95
N MET A 279 13.32 23.93 5.26
CA MET A 279 11.87 24.21 5.37
C MET A 279 11.34 23.93 6.78
N LEU A 280 11.71 22.82 7.41
CA LEU A 280 11.29 22.52 8.79
C LEU A 280 11.90 23.46 9.84
N SER A 281 12.94 24.19 9.51
CA SER A 281 13.47 25.25 10.40
C SER A 281 12.56 26.49 10.43
N GLN A 282 11.70 26.67 9.41
CA GLN A 282 10.79 27.83 9.31
C GLN A 282 9.61 27.68 10.26
N ALA A 283 9.33 28.72 11.04
CA ALA A 283 8.22 28.74 12.00
C ALA A 283 6.84 28.57 11.35
N SER A 284 6.64 29.05 10.12
CA SER A 284 5.40 28.91 9.35
C SER A 284 5.09 27.45 8.98
N VAL A 285 6.11 26.66 8.66
CA VAL A 285 5.99 25.25 8.34
C VAL A 285 5.76 24.44 9.63
N ARG A 286 6.51 24.73 10.68
CA ARG A 286 6.36 24.08 11.99
C ARG A 286 4.95 24.19 12.57
N LYS A 287 4.29 25.33 12.38
CA LYS A 287 2.91 25.58 12.84
C LYS A 287 1.85 24.69 12.17
N GLN A 288 2.19 24.01 11.08
CA GLN A 288 1.28 23.06 10.40
C GLN A 288 1.27 21.67 11.06
N PHE A 289 2.21 21.40 11.95
CA PHE A 289 2.34 20.15 12.69
C PHE A 289 2.13 20.38 14.18
N THR A 290 1.82 19.31 14.91
CA THR A 290 1.96 19.34 16.37
C THR A 290 3.44 19.49 16.74
N PRO A 291 3.79 20.03 17.91
CA PRO A 291 5.19 20.13 18.36
C PRO A 291 5.93 18.78 18.30
N GLU A 292 5.25 17.71 18.70
CA GLU A 292 5.75 16.33 18.68
C GLU A 292 5.95 15.84 17.25
N GLY A 293 4.96 16.09 16.35
CA GLY A 293 5.04 15.75 14.94
C GLY A 293 6.19 16.49 14.24
N ALA A 294 6.37 17.78 14.51
CA ALA A 294 7.49 18.57 13.97
C ALA A 294 8.85 18.04 14.45
N ALA A 295 8.97 17.69 15.74
CA ALA A 295 10.19 17.12 16.32
C ALA A 295 10.49 15.73 15.72
N ALA A 296 9.45 14.88 15.60
CA ALA A 296 9.53 13.55 15.01
C ALA A 296 9.96 13.62 13.53
N LEU A 297 9.38 14.54 12.76
CA LEU A 297 9.73 14.77 11.36
C LEU A 297 11.17 15.30 11.22
N THR A 298 11.59 16.21 12.10
CA THR A 298 12.97 16.71 12.13
C THR A 298 13.98 15.59 12.42
N ARG A 299 13.66 14.69 13.35
CA ARG A 299 14.47 13.52 13.66
C ARG A 299 14.53 12.55 12.48
N LEU A 300 13.39 12.21 11.89
CA LEU A 300 13.33 11.37 10.72
C LEU A 300 14.19 11.92 9.59
N ILE A 301 14.02 13.20 9.28
CA ILE A 301 14.93 13.93 8.39
C ILE A 301 16.38 13.87 8.89
N GLY A 302 16.72 13.74 10.18
CA GLY A 302 18.02 13.46 10.81
C GLY A 302 18.57 12.08 10.42
N GLU A 303 17.79 11.05 10.26
CA GLU A 303 18.15 9.64 10.28
C GLU A 303 18.05 8.87 8.93
N ILE A 304 17.44 9.42 7.87
CA ILE A 304 17.40 8.73 6.57
C ILE A 304 18.78 8.63 5.92
N ASP A 305 19.09 7.56 5.23
CA ASP A 305 20.32 7.29 4.48
C ASP A 305 20.07 7.23 2.97
N ILE A 306 20.92 7.85 2.14
CA ILE A 306 20.91 7.72 0.68
C ILE A 306 22.21 7.08 0.23
N SER A 307 22.15 5.82 -0.10
CA SER A 307 23.28 5.11 -0.66
C SER A 307 23.12 4.91 -2.16
N ARG A 308 24.23 4.76 -2.86
CA ARG A 308 24.25 4.47 -4.28
C ARG A 308 24.98 3.17 -4.54
N GLY A 309 24.34 2.28 -5.26
CA GLY A 309 24.96 1.15 -5.93
C GLY A 309 25.46 1.54 -7.33
N ASN A 310 25.73 0.54 -8.18
CA ASN A 310 26.18 0.80 -9.54
C ASN A 310 25.13 1.57 -10.35
N GLN A 311 23.92 1.00 -10.49
CA GLN A 311 22.78 1.60 -11.21
C GLN A 311 21.56 1.76 -10.31
N SER A 312 21.72 1.77 -9.00
CA SER A 312 20.63 1.92 -8.05
C SER A 312 20.93 2.96 -6.98
N VAL A 313 19.86 3.54 -6.46
CA VAL A 313 19.90 4.43 -5.31
C VAL A 313 18.93 3.90 -4.28
N ALA A 314 19.39 3.72 -3.05
CA ALA A 314 18.56 3.26 -1.95
C ALA A 314 18.41 4.35 -0.88
N LEU A 315 17.18 4.47 -0.38
CA LEU A 315 16.80 5.27 0.77
C LEU A 315 16.47 4.33 1.91
N THR A 316 17.11 4.51 3.06
CA THR A 316 16.75 3.78 4.29
C THR A 316 16.24 4.74 5.33
N ALA A 317 15.14 4.36 5.96
CA ALA A 317 14.57 5.07 7.10
C ALA A 317 14.19 4.08 8.20
N THR A 318 14.28 4.53 9.44
CA THR A 318 13.82 3.79 10.61
C THR A 318 12.68 4.56 11.25
N PHE A 319 11.52 3.92 11.34
CA PHE A 319 10.31 4.52 11.89
C PHE A 319 10.06 3.97 13.29
N SER A 320 10.00 4.86 14.28
CA SER A 320 9.49 4.48 15.60
C SER A 320 7.96 4.57 15.63
N PRO A 321 7.29 3.80 16.50
CA PRO A 321 5.84 3.90 16.70
C PRO A 321 5.38 5.32 17.05
N GLU A 322 6.16 6.04 17.87
CA GLU A 322 5.87 7.41 18.29
C GLU A 322 5.92 8.39 17.11
N LEU A 323 6.86 8.19 16.19
CA LEU A 323 6.93 8.98 14.97
C LEU A 323 5.68 8.83 14.12
N LEU A 324 5.24 7.59 13.89
CA LEU A 324 4.03 7.33 13.08
C LEU A 324 2.77 7.82 13.78
N ALA A 325 2.65 7.62 15.10
CA ALA A 325 1.54 8.13 15.88
C ALA A 325 1.48 9.67 15.86
N GLY A 326 2.64 10.33 15.98
CA GLY A 326 2.73 11.80 15.90
C GLY A 326 2.34 12.36 14.52
N LEU A 327 2.61 11.61 13.44
CA LEU A 327 2.20 12.00 12.09
C LEU A 327 0.71 11.72 11.81
N ALA A 328 0.14 10.71 12.45
CA ALA A 328 -1.28 10.38 12.35
C ALA A 328 -2.17 11.30 13.20
N ALA A 329 -1.61 12.04 14.13
CA ALA A 329 -2.36 12.96 15.00
C ALA A 329 -3.01 14.08 14.15
N PRO A 330 -4.30 14.39 14.36
CA PRO A 330 -4.99 15.45 13.61
C PRO A 330 -4.29 16.79 13.84
N THR A 331 -4.08 17.54 12.75
CA THR A 331 -3.45 18.86 12.82
C THR A 331 -4.35 19.85 13.58
N PRO A 332 -3.78 20.88 14.23
CA PRO A 332 -4.56 21.90 14.94
C PRO A 332 -5.64 22.56 14.11
N GLN A 333 -5.43 22.69 12.78
CA GLN A 333 -6.43 23.23 11.85
C GLN A 333 -7.62 22.29 11.58
N GLN A 334 -7.42 20.97 11.68
CA GLN A 334 -8.52 20.00 11.55
C GLN A 334 -9.38 19.92 12.81
N GLN A 335 -8.80 20.17 13.98
CA GLN A 335 -9.54 20.24 15.26
C GLN A 335 -10.43 21.47 15.36
N GLN A 336 -10.15 22.54 14.63
CA GLN A 336 -10.93 23.78 14.65
C GLN A 336 -12.10 23.82 13.63
N ARG A 337 -12.25 22.80 12.77
CA ARG A 337 -13.41 22.72 11.91
C ARG A 337 -14.65 22.35 12.73
N PRO A 338 -15.66 23.24 12.84
CA PRO A 338 -16.91 22.87 13.48
C PRO A 338 -17.53 21.65 12.77
N PRO A 339 -18.25 20.79 13.49
CA PRO A 339 -18.89 19.64 12.88
C PRO A 339 -19.79 20.12 11.74
N VAL A 340 -19.62 19.57 10.55
CA VAL A 340 -20.46 19.85 9.40
C VAL A 340 -21.89 19.48 9.81
N LYS A 341 -22.73 20.51 10.02
CA LYS A 341 -24.16 20.30 10.28
C LYS A 341 -24.71 19.54 9.07
N THR A 342 -25.07 18.29 9.27
CA THR A 342 -25.84 17.52 8.30
C THR A 342 -27.06 18.35 7.93
N PRO A 343 -27.34 18.65 6.65
CA PRO A 343 -28.50 19.39 6.27
C PRO A 343 -29.74 18.61 6.74
N THR A 344 -30.42 19.15 7.73
CA THR A 344 -31.74 18.68 8.15
C THR A 344 -32.66 18.87 6.95
N ASN A 345 -33.11 17.77 6.37
CA ASN A 345 -34.04 17.75 5.27
C ASN A 345 -35.37 18.39 5.75
N PRO A 346 -35.75 19.59 5.28
CA PRO A 346 -36.99 20.19 5.72
C PRO A 346 -38.16 19.48 5.02
N GLY A 347 -38.85 18.71 5.81
CA GLY A 347 -40.27 18.41 5.71
C GLY A 347 -40.87 18.09 4.36
N LYS A 348 -41.30 16.86 4.17
CA LYS A 348 -42.53 16.57 3.46
C LYS A 348 -43.69 17.17 4.30
N ALA A 349 -44.11 18.42 3.97
CA ALA A 349 -45.43 18.90 4.34
C ALA A 349 -46.43 18.25 3.38
N ASN A 350 -47.45 17.63 3.95
CA ASN A 350 -48.64 17.12 3.29
C ASN A 350 -49.38 18.18 2.41
N HIS A 351 -49.71 17.77 1.23
CA HIS A 351 -51.04 18.06 0.66
C HIS A 351 -51.43 16.89 -0.24
#